data_90b2a36ab5a6d38b192ab3a740ab0f8d
#
_entry.id   90b2a36ab5a6d38b192ab3a740ab0f8d
#
_cell.length_a   1.000
_cell.length_b   1.000
_cell.length_c   1.000
_cell.angle_alpha   90.00
_cell.angle_beta   90.00
_cell.angle_gamma   90.00
#
_symmetry.space_group_name_H-M   'P 1'
#
loop_
_entity.id
_entity.type
_entity.pdbx_description
1 polymer ?
#
loop_
_entity_poly.entity_id
_entity_poly.type
_entity_poly.pdbx_seq_one_letter_code
_entity_poly.pdbx_strand_id
1 'polypeptide(L)'
;MFALRMTCSDTSPAEGTSAFSETGFRLVPPYGTGQYDWANLQSAFGFKLDLLTFDEICLDLFFANGSSLRLTESLPGWPALLRYLSTHFPSIPPRWECDVMQLPFATNMTLLFDHNGRTLQQAETTCYKA
;
A
#
# COMPACT_ATOMS: atom_id res chain seq x y z
N MET A 1 -10.10 13.78 17.43
CA MET A 1 -9.84 13.60 16.83
C MET A 1 -9.57 12.89 16.73
N PHE A 2 -9.54 13.15 16.17
CA PHE A 2 -9.43 12.82 15.61
C PHE A 2 -9.46 12.43 15.66
N ALA A 3 -10.15 13.24 15.87
CA ALA A 3 -9.92 13.18 15.23
C ALA A 3 -9.91 12.90 15.12
N LEU A 4 -10.37 12.89 14.85
CA LEU A 4 -10.19 12.86 14.07
C LEU A 4 -10.18 12.85 14.02
N ARG A 5 -10.76 13.34 13.84
CA ARG A 5 -10.61 13.59 13.12
C ARG A 5 -10.60 13.30 12.89
N MET A 6 -11.06 13.29 12.69
CA MET A 6 -10.87 13.21 11.90
C MET A 6 -10.94 12.94 11.62
N THR A 7 -11.36 13.09 11.49
CA THR A 7 -11.22 13.11 10.75
C THR A 7 -11.22 12.94 10.38
N CYS A 8 -11.65 13.03 10.21
CA CYS A 8 -11.48 13.19 9.53
C CYS A 8 -11.66 13.33 9.12
N SER A 9 -12.17 13.58 8.98
CA SER A 9 -12.15 13.89 8.39
C SER A 9 -12.09 14.27 7.81
N ASP A 10 -12.57 14.43 7.56
CA ASP A 10 -12.47 14.87 6.82
C ASP A 10 -12.18 15.77 6.41
N THR A 11 -12.97 15.97 6.24
CA THR A 11 -12.21 17.16 5.96
C THR A 11 -11.42 17.12 4.66
N SER A 12 -11.38 18.22 3.94
CA SER A 12 -10.48 18.35 2.80
C SER A 12 -9.04 18.32 3.25
N PRO A 13 -8.18 17.54 2.62
CA PRO A 13 -6.77 17.58 2.95
C PRO A 13 -6.16 18.93 2.60
N ALA A 14 -5.16 19.32 3.36
CA ALA A 14 -4.40 20.52 3.04
C ALA A 14 -3.69 20.33 1.69
N GLU A 15 -3.41 21.42 1.04
CA GLU A 15 -2.67 21.39 -0.19
C GLU A 15 -1.31 20.72 0.04
N GLY A 16 -0.94 19.79 -0.83
CA GLY A 16 0.29 19.04 -0.68
C GLY A 16 0.15 17.79 0.15
N THR A 17 -1.05 17.45 0.59
CA THR A 17 -1.31 16.28 1.40
C THR A 17 -2.03 15.22 0.59
N SER A 18 -1.56 13.97 0.67
CA SER A 18 -2.24 12.86 0.04
C SER A 18 -3.58 12.60 0.72
N ALA A 19 -4.56 12.16 -0.04
CA ALA A 19 -5.91 11.94 0.45
C ALA A 19 -6.35 10.51 0.18
N PHE A 20 -6.94 9.87 1.20
CA PHE A 20 -7.43 8.50 1.11
C PHE A 20 -8.93 8.49 1.34
N SER A 21 -9.64 7.62 0.62
CA SER A 21 -11.10 7.52 0.74
C SER A 21 -11.54 6.10 0.46
N GLU A 22 -12.85 5.89 0.53
CA GLU A 22 -13.43 4.58 0.27
C GLU A 22 -13.32 4.17 -1.20
N THR A 23 -13.21 5.10 -2.11
CA THR A 23 -13.12 4.78 -3.53
C THR A 23 -11.69 4.68 -4.02
N GLY A 24 -10.75 5.29 -3.32
CA GLY A 24 -9.37 5.27 -3.75
C GLY A 24 -8.54 6.29 -3.01
N PHE A 25 -7.48 6.75 -3.66
CA PHE A 25 -6.61 7.73 -3.03
C PHE A 25 -5.92 8.58 -4.08
N ARG A 26 -5.48 9.75 -3.65
CA ARG A 26 -4.72 10.67 -4.48
C ARG A 26 -3.41 10.99 -3.79
N LEU A 27 -2.33 10.87 -4.54
CA LEU A 27 -1.00 11.18 -4.03
C LEU A 27 -0.54 12.54 -4.53
N VAL A 28 0.32 13.16 -3.73
CA VAL A 28 0.96 14.42 -4.12
C VAL A 28 2.47 14.27 -3.99
N PRO A 29 3.25 15.05 -4.76
CA PRO A 29 4.71 14.97 -4.66
C PRO A 29 5.18 15.22 -3.23
N PRO A 30 6.25 14.56 -2.77
CA PRO A 30 7.13 13.69 -3.54
C PRO A 30 6.69 12.23 -3.58
N TYR A 31 5.51 11.90 -3.06
CA TYR A 31 5.08 10.51 -2.90
C TYR A 31 4.45 9.94 -4.17
N GLY A 32 4.09 10.78 -5.10
CA GLY A 32 3.52 10.37 -6.37
C GLY A 32 2.69 11.49 -6.94
N THR A 33 2.08 11.23 -8.08
CA THR A 33 1.13 12.14 -8.70
C THR A 33 0.02 11.31 -9.30
N GLY A 34 -1.21 11.67 -9.06
CA GLY A 34 -2.32 10.99 -9.68
C GLY A 34 -3.30 10.43 -8.68
N GLN A 35 -4.34 9.88 -9.24
CA GLN A 35 -5.44 9.31 -8.48
C GLN A 35 -5.57 7.84 -8.82
N TYR A 36 -5.84 7.03 -7.81
CA TYR A 36 -5.89 5.57 -7.92
C TYR A 36 -7.17 5.07 -7.27
N ASP A 37 -7.87 4.18 -7.99
CA ASP A 37 -9.11 3.61 -7.49
C ASP A 37 -8.88 2.20 -6.99
N TRP A 38 -9.44 1.88 -5.81
CA TRP A 38 -9.33 0.53 -5.27
C TRP A 38 -9.87 -0.52 -6.23
N ALA A 39 -10.92 -0.16 -6.99
CA ALA A 39 -11.54 -1.10 -7.92
C ALA A 39 -10.58 -1.54 -9.03
N ASN A 40 -9.54 -0.77 -9.30
CA ASN A 40 -8.56 -1.07 -10.36
C ASN A 40 -7.33 -1.80 -9.85
N LEU A 41 -7.27 -2.10 -8.56
CA LEU A 41 -6.12 -2.80 -7.99
C LEU A 41 -6.11 -4.24 -8.47
N GLN A 42 -4.99 -4.68 -9.02
CA GLN A 42 -4.81 -6.03 -9.51
C GLN A 42 -4.00 -6.88 -8.54
N SER A 43 -2.93 -6.33 -8.00
CA SER A 43 -2.07 -7.08 -7.09
C SER A 43 -1.45 -6.13 -6.07
N ALA A 44 -1.24 -6.64 -4.86
CA ALA A 44 -0.58 -5.90 -3.79
C ALA A 44 0.45 -6.80 -3.12
N PHE A 45 1.66 -6.29 -2.96
CA PHE A 45 2.76 -7.01 -2.33
C PHE A 45 3.26 -6.21 -1.15
N GLY A 46 3.53 -6.91 -0.04
CA GLY A 46 4.15 -6.31 1.12
C GLY A 46 5.53 -6.89 1.35
N PHE A 47 6.48 -6.06 1.72
CA PHE A 47 7.84 -6.54 1.95
C PHE A 47 8.62 -5.51 2.77
N LYS A 48 9.83 -5.90 3.13
CA LYS A 48 10.71 -5.06 3.94
C LYS A 48 11.96 -4.75 3.14
N LEU A 49 12.35 -3.48 3.13
CA LEU A 49 13.63 -3.07 2.58
C LEU A 49 14.62 -2.91 3.72
N ASP A 50 15.79 -3.51 3.53
CA ASP A 50 16.88 -3.41 4.48
C ASP A 50 17.73 -2.21 4.07
N LEU A 51 17.54 -1.10 4.75
CA LEU A 51 18.35 0.09 4.54
C LEU A 51 19.48 0.06 5.56
N LEU A 52 20.59 0.67 5.25
CA LEU A 52 21.80 0.52 6.05
C LEU A 52 21.61 0.77 7.54
N THR A 53 20.73 1.70 7.89
CA THR A 53 20.55 2.11 9.29
C THR A 53 19.22 1.65 9.89
N PHE A 54 18.27 1.20 9.05
CA PHE A 54 16.97 0.75 9.52
C PHE A 54 16.28 -0.02 8.41
N ASP A 55 15.22 -0.74 8.79
CA ASP A 55 14.37 -1.44 7.86
C ASP A 55 13.14 -0.60 7.60
N GLU A 56 12.60 -0.70 6.38
CA GLU A 56 11.39 0.02 6.05
C GLU A 56 10.40 -0.91 5.39
N ILE A 57 9.15 -0.86 5.85
CA ILE A 57 8.06 -1.67 5.28
C ILE A 57 7.56 -0.98 4.03
N CYS A 58 7.40 -1.77 2.98
CA CYS A 58 6.97 -1.29 1.67
C CYS A 58 5.72 -2.02 1.20
N LEU A 59 4.98 -1.32 0.36
CA LEU A 59 3.76 -1.84 -0.26
C LEU A 59 3.84 -1.51 -1.74
N ASP A 60 3.84 -2.54 -2.58
CA ASP A 60 3.81 -2.36 -4.02
C ASP A 60 2.41 -2.66 -4.53
N LEU A 61 1.82 -1.72 -5.25
CA LEU A 61 0.47 -1.83 -5.80
C LEU A 61 0.54 -1.80 -7.32
N PHE A 62 -0.17 -2.74 -7.94
CA PHE A 62 -0.23 -2.85 -9.40
C PHE A 62 -1.69 -2.74 -9.84
N PHE A 63 -1.95 -1.87 -10.80
CA PHE A 63 -3.30 -1.52 -11.22
C PHE A 63 -3.60 -2.01 -12.65
N ALA A 64 -4.88 -2.16 -12.95
CA ALA A 64 -5.34 -2.69 -14.23
C ALA A 64 -4.87 -1.89 -15.43
N ASN A 65 -4.68 -0.58 -15.26
CA ASN A 65 -4.25 0.28 -16.35
C ASN A 65 -2.74 0.23 -16.62
N GLY A 66 -2.05 -0.67 -15.95
CA GLY A 66 -0.61 -0.81 -16.12
C GLY A 66 0.24 0.06 -15.19
N SER A 67 -0.38 0.92 -14.41
CA SER A 67 0.38 1.74 -13.47
C SER A 67 0.74 0.93 -12.23
N SER A 68 1.81 1.35 -11.58
CA SER A 68 2.26 0.72 -10.33
C SER A 68 2.81 1.78 -9.40
N LEU A 69 2.78 1.47 -8.11
CA LEU A 69 3.26 2.35 -7.06
C LEU A 69 4.02 1.58 -6.03
N ARG A 70 5.07 2.18 -5.49
CA ARG A 70 5.70 1.69 -4.28
C ARG A 70 5.50 2.73 -3.19
N LEU A 71 4.85 2.33 -2.11
CA LEU A 71 4.61 3.18 -0.95
C LEU A 71 5.34 2.59 0.23
N THR A 72 5.77 3.45 1.16
CA THR A 72 6.50 3.00 2.33
C THR A 72 5.83 3.52 3.58
N GLU A 73 6.21 2.95 4.71
CA GLU A 73 5.64 3.36 6.00
C GLU A 73 5.97 4.81 6.36
N SER A 74 6.89 5.43 5.64
CA SER A 74 7.20 6.86 5.81
C SER A 74 6.14 7.77 5.19
N LEU A 75 5.23 7.21 4.38
CA LEU A 75 4.19 8.00 3.73
C LEU A 75 3.27 8.62 4.77
N PRO A 76 3.08 9.94 4.76
CA PRO A 76 2.06 10.54 5.62
C PRO A 76 0.70 9.94 5.32
N GLY A 77 0.01 9.47 6.36
CA GLY A 77 -1.27 8.80 6.19
C GLY A 77 -1.16 7.29 5.99
N TRP A 78 0.03 6.72 6.18
CA TRP A 78 0.22 5.28 6.07
C TRP A 78 -0.79 4.46 6.87
N PRO A 79 -1.08 4.79 8.15
CA PRO A 79 -2.10 4.01 8.87
C PRO A 79 -3.48 4.07 8.24
N ALA A 80 -3.86 5.22 7.69
CA ALA A 80 -5.15 5.36 7.00
C ALA A 80 -5.17 4.52 5.73
N LEU A 81 -4.07 4.52 4.98
CA LEU A 81 -3.94 3.71 3.79
C LEU A 81 -4.14 2.23 4.11
N LEU A 82 -3.48 1.73 5.15
CA LEU A 82 -3.60 0.33 5.54
C LEU A 82 -5.02 -0.01 5.96
N ARG A 83 -5.69 0.90 6.63
CA ARG A 83 -7.05 0.68 7.07
C ARG A 83 -8.01 0.57 5.89
N TYR A 84 -7.90 1.48 4.93
CA TYR A 84 -8.74 1.41 3.72
C TYR A 84 -8.43 0.16 2.91
N LEU A 85 -7.16 -0.20 2.83
CA LEU A 85 -6.74 -1.39 2.09
C LEU A 85 -7.36 -2.65 2.70
N SER A 86 -7.28 -2.81 4.02
CA SER A 86 -7.84 -4.00 4.66
C SER A 86 -9.36 -4.01 4.58
N THR A 87 -10.01 -2.86 4.60
CA THR A 87 -11.46 -2.77 4.47
C THR A 87 -11.91 -3.22 3.09
N HIS A 88 -11.20 -2.80 2.05
CA HIS A 88 -11.57 -3.13 0.68
C HIS A 88 -11.14 -4.54 0.27
N PHE A 89 -10.11 -5.07 0.90
CA PHE A 89 -9.55 -6.37 0.54
C PHE A 89 -9.40 -7.23 1.80
N PRO A 90 -10.51 -7.82 2.26
CA PRO A 90 -10.49 -8.57 3.53
C PRO A 90 -9.55 -9.77 3.53
N SER A 91 -9.12 -10.24 2.36
CA SER A 91 -8.16 -11.34 2.29
C SER A 91 -6.77 -10.94 2.75
N ILE A 92 -6.50 -9.64 2.83
CA ILE A 92 -5.20 -9.17 3.29
C ILE A 92 -5.10 -9.42 4.80
N PRO A 93 -4.05 -10.14 5.26
CA PRO A 93 -3.91 -10.38 6.69
C PRO A 93 -3.80 -9.06 7.45
N PRO A 94 -4.55 -8.86 8.54
CA PRO A 94 -4.60 -7.55 9.21
C PRO A 94 -3.28 -7.14 9.84
N ARG A 95 -2.37 -8.08 10.08
CA ARG A 95 -1.09 -7.76 10.70
C ARG A 95 0.07 -8.11 9.79
N TRP A 96 -0.13 -7.98 8.50
CA TRP A 96 0.90 -8.38 7.55
C TRP A 96 2.21 -7.60 7.75
N GLU A 97 2.12 -6.34 8.13
CA GLU A 97 3.34 -5.55 8.31
C GLU A 97 4.16 -6.05 9.51
N CYS A 98 3.50 -6.56 10.53
CA CYS A 98 4.21 -7.16 11.66
C CYS A 98 4.90 -8.46 11.25
N ASP A 99 4.22 -9.26 10.45
CA ASP A 99 4.79 -10.52 9.97
C ASP A 99 6.01 -10.28 9.10
N VAL A 100 5.93 -9.29 8.21
CA VAL A 100 7.04 -8.92 7.34
C VAL A 100 8.23 -8.44 8.15
N MET A 101 7.97 -7.64 9.19
CA MET A 101 9.04 -7.06 9.99
C MET A 101 9.80 -8.08 10.83
N GLN A 102 9.17 -9.17 11.17
CA GLN A 102 9.75 -10.14 12.11
C GLN A 102 10.88 -10.97 11.53
N LEU A 103 10.98 -11.11 10.23
CA LEU A 103 12.01 -11.94 9.62
C LEU A 103 13.25 -11.10 9.35
N PRO A 104 14.35 -11.34 10.07
CA PRO A 104 15.57 -10.57 9.86
C PRO A 104 16.24 -10.95 8.54
N PHE A 105 16.96 -10.03 7.97
CA PHE A 105 17.81 -10.25 6.81
C PHE A 105 17.10 -10.75 5.57
N ALA A 106 15.78 -10.58 5.51
CA ALA A 106 15.02 -11.04 4.36
C ALA A 106 14.08 -9.94 3.89
N THR A 107 13.95 -9.81 2.59
CA THR A 107 12.98 -8.91 1.99
C THR A 107 11.57 -9.37 2.33
N ASN A 108 11.39 -10.67 2.41
CA ASN A 108 10.16 -11.28 2.85
C ASN A 108 8.95 -10.84 2.02
N MET A 109 9.08 -10.95 0.71
CA MET A 109 8.02 -10.59 -0.22
C MET A 109 6.78 -11.44 0.05
N THR A 110 5.66 -10.78 0.25
CA THR A 110 4.39 -11.43 0.55
C THR A 110 3.33 -10.92 -0.41
N LEU A 111 2.60 -11.83 -1.04
CA LEU A 111 1.46 -11.45 -1.86
C LEU A 111 0.27 -11.20 -0.95
N LEU A 112 -0.16 -9.95 -0.85
CA LEU A 112 -1.27 -9.56 0.01
C LEU A 112 -2.61 -9.73 -0.67
N PHE A 113 -2.67 -9.43 -1.97
CA PHE A 113 -3.90 -9.47 -2.74
C PHE A 113 -3.57 -9.72 -4.20
N ASP A 114 -4.35 -10.55 -4.86
CA ASP A 114 -4.27 -10.73 -6.30
C ASP A 114 -5.67 -10.93 -6.85
N HIS A 115 -6.06 -10.04 -7.76
CA HIS A 115 -7.40 -10.06 -8.35
C HIS A 115 -7.72 -11.39 -9.02
N ASN A 116 -6.72 -12.03 -9.61
CA ASN A 116 -6.88 -13.28 -10.35
C ASN A 116 -6.59 -14.53 -9.52
N GLY A 117 -6.33 -14.36 -8.23
CA GLY A 117 -6.07 -15.49 -7.34
C GLY A 117 -4.78 -16.23 -7.62
N ARG A 118 -3.77 -15.56 -8.17
CA ARG A 118 -2.50 -16.20 -8.52
C ARG A 118 -1.67 -16.45 -7.27
N THR A 119 -0.69 -17.36 -7.41
CA THR A 119 0.28 -17.56 -6.33
C THR A 119 1.27 -16.39 -6.32
N LEU A 120 2.03 -16.30 -5.24
CA LEU A 120 3.07 -15.29 -5.13
C LEU A 120 4.02 -15.35 -6.33
N GLN A 121 4.47 -16.53 -6.69
CA GLN A 121 5.41 -16.70 -7.79
C GLN A 121 4.80 -16.25 -9.11
N GLN A 122 3.55 -16.61 -9.37
CA GLN A 122 2.88 -16.24 -10.60
C GLN A 122 2.68 -14.73 -10.68
N ALA A 123 2.23 -14.14 -9.59
CA ALA A 123 2.00 -12.70 -9.54
C ALA A 123 3.30 -11.93 -9.67
N GLU A 124 4.35 -12.37 -9.00
CA GLU A 124 5.67 -11.74 -9.10
C GLU A 124 6.18 -11.75 -10.54
N THR A 125 6.07 -12.90 -11.19
CA THR A 125 6.56 -13.03 -12.55
C THR A 125 5.84 -12.07 -13.48
N THR A 126 4.54 -11.88 -13.28
CA THR A 126 3.76 -10.99 -14.13
C THR A 126 4.00 -9.52 -13.79
N CYS A 127 3.99 -9.18 -12.51
CA CYS A 127 4.03 -7.78 -12.08
C CYS A 127 5.43 -7.17 -12.15
N TYR A 128 6.45 -7.95 -11.85
CA TYR A 128 7.84 -7.46 -11.82
C TYR A 128 8.62 -7.85 -13.07
N LYS A 129 7.92 -8.18 -14.09
CA LYS A 129 8.54 -8.52 -15.35
C LYS A 129 9.29 -7.33 -15.89
N ALA A 130 10.53 -7.55 -16.23
CA ALA A 130 11.37 -6.50 -16.78
C ALA A 130 10.94 -6.12 -18.18
#